data_1717fb6cecb4bee59b1d970f11f55f88
#
_entry.id   1717fb6cecb4bee59b1d970f11f55f88
#
_cell.length_a   1.000
_cell.length_b   1.000
_cell.length_c   1.000
_cell.angle_alpha   90.00
_cell.angle_beta   90.00
_cell.angle_gamma   90.00
#
_symmetry.space_group_name_H-M   'P 1'
#
loop_
_entity.id
_entity.type
_entity.pdbx_description
1 polymer ?
#
loop_
_entity_poly.entity_id
_entity_poly.type
_entity_poly.pdbx_seq_one_letter_code
_entity_poly.pdbx_strand_id
1 'polypeptide(L)' 'MSVVGDSAPLATLWNLTWNGDRLACVVYRGADGRMQLRVESDDAVVIDERFELQPRMLARAQALREALKRRGWEDVPTTI' A
#
# COMPACT_ATOMS: atom_id res chain seq x y z
N MET A 1 -13.65 -21.94 -0.88
CA MET A 1 -13.68 -21.49 -0.51
C MET A 1 -13.18 -20.69 -0.17
N SER A 2 -12.93 -20.17 0.07
CA SER A 2 -12.57 -19.44 0.28
C SER A 2 -12.02 -18.89 0.97
N VAL A 3 -11.73 -18.64 1.33
CA VAL A 3 -11.27 -18.17 1.90
C VAL A 3 -10.76 -17.43 2.22
N VAL A 4 -10.44 -17.19 2.26
CA VAL A 4 -9.87 -16.49 2.50
C VAL A 4 -9.94 -15.54 3.07
N GLY A 5 -10.35 -14.92 3.18
CA GLY A 5 -10.64 -13.81 3.73
C GLY A 5 -9.99 -13.34 4.87
N ASP A 6 -9.00 -13.74 5.09
CA ASP A 6 -8.24 -13.34 6.17
C ASP A 6 -7.76 -11.95 6.04
N SER A 7 -7.69 -11.39 4.87
CA SER A 7 -7.22 -10.04 4.70
C SER A 7 -8.13 -9.28 3.78
N ALA A 8 -8.86 -8.35 4.33
CA ALA A 8 -9.69 -7.47 3.54
C ALA A 8 -9.02 -6.11 3.45
N PRO A 9 -8.93 -5.51 2.27
CA PRO A 9 -8.37 -4.18 2.16
C PRO A 9 -9.25 -3.17 2.89
N LEU A 10 -8.62 -2.34 3.71
CA LEU A 10 -9.30 -1.28 4.42
C LEU A 10 -9.25 0.03 3.67
N ALA A 11 -8.13 0.32 3.04
CA ALA A 11 -7.95 1.59 2.34
C ALA A 11 -6.74 1.52 1.42
N THR A 12 -6.80 2.29 0.35
CA THR A 12 -5.63 2.55 -0.48
C THR A 12 -5.15 3.95 -0.15
N LEU A 13 -3.92 4.05 0.34
CA LEU A 13 -3.38 5.32 0.80
C LEU A 13 -2.82 6.15 -0.34
N TRP A 14 -2.21 5.51 -1.33
CA TRP A 14 -1.72 6.21 -2.52
C TRP A 14 -1.53 5.23 -3.67
N ASN A 15 -1.54 5.79 -4.87
CA ASN A 15 -1.22 5.09 -6.09
C ASN A 15 -0.19 5.90 -6.85
N LEU A 16 0.85 5.22 -7.32
CA LEU A 16 1.90 5.87 -8.11
C LEU A 16 2.05 5.13 -9.42
N THR A 17 2.54 5.85 -10.42
CA THR A 17 2.82 5.28 -11.72
C THR A 17 4.17 5.78 -12.22
N TRP A 18 4.85 4.94 -12.98
CA TRP A 18 6.10 5.28 -13.62
C TRP A 18 6.32 4.35 -14.78
N ASN A 19 6.49 4.94 -15.96
CA ASN A 19 6.86 4.20 -17.17
C ASN A 19 5.90 3.03 -17.47
N GLY A 20 4.61 3.24 -17.22
CA GLY A 20 3.61 2.21 -17.46
C GLY A 20 3.38 1.25 -16.30
N ASP A 21 4.24 1.28 -15.30
CA ASP A 21 4.05 0.45 -14.11
C ASP A 21 3.25 1.18 -13.06
N ARG A 22 2.65 0.43 -12.15
CA ARG A 22 1.85 0.97 -11.06
C ARG A 22 2.27 0.37 -9.74
N LEU A 23 2.21 1.20 -8.70
CA LEU A 23 2.33 0.75 -7.31
C LEU A 23 1.18 1.34 -6.50
N ALA A 24 0.59 0.52 -5.67
CA ALA A 24 -0.47 0.95 -4.75
C ALA A 24 -0.06 0.60 -3.34
N CYS A 25 -0.28 1.54 -2.43
CA CYS A 25 -0.06 1.30 -1.00
C CYS A 25 -1.41 1.01 -0.37
N VAL A 26 -1.58 -0.21 0.10
CA VAL A 26 -2.87 -0.70 0.58
C VAL A 26 -2.74 -1.13 2.02
N VAL A 27 -3.71 -0.78 2.83
CA VAL A 27 -3.78 -1.19 4.22
C VAL A 27 -4.78 -2.32 4.35
N TYR A 28 -4.37 -3.37 5.03
CA TYR A 28 -5.23 -4.51 5.33
C TYR A 28 -5.32 -4.70 6.84
N ARG A 29 -6.39 -5.34 7.26
CA ARG A 29 -6.49 -5.80 8.64
C ARG A 29 -6.09 -7.26 8.67
N GLY A 30 -5.05 -7.58 9.43
CA GLY A 30 -4.62 -8.94 9.59
C GLY A 30 -5.52 -9.71 10.55
N ALA A 31 -5.39 -11.03 10.53
CA ALA A 31 -6.19 -11.90 11.39
C ALA A 31 -5.93 -11.68 12.88
N ASP A 32 -4.75 -11.18 13.21
CA ASP A 32 -4.37 -10.91 14.59
C ASP A 32 -4.77 -9.50 15.05
N GLY A 33 -5.51 -8.77 14.23
CA GLY A 33 -5.96 -7.42 14.56
C GLY A 33 -4.93 -6.35 14.24
N ARG A 34 -3.75 -6.72 13.82
CA ARG A 34 -2.73 -5.74 13.43
C ARG A 34 -3.00 -5.22 12.04
N MET A 35 -2.52 -4.01 11.78
CA MET A 35 -2.61 -3.46 10.45
C MET A 35 -1.44 -3.94 9.61
N GLN A 36 -1.73 -4.22 8.36
CA GLN A 36 -0.74 -4.69 7.40
C GLN A 36 -0.64 -3.67 6.29
N LEU A 37 0.57 -3.19 6.04
CA LEU A 37 0.83 -2.23 4.98
C LEU A 37 1.50 -2.95 3.84
N ARG A 38 0.91 -2.89 2.66
CA ARG A 38 1.49 -3.50 1.47
C ARG A 38 1.66 -2.48 0.38
N VAL A 39 2.79 -2.56 -0.30
CA VAL A 39 2.97 -1.88 -1.57
C VAL A 39 2.90 -2.96 -2.63
N GLU A 40 1.93 -2.82 -3.51
CA GLU A 40 1.61 -3.85 -4.49
C GLU A 40 1.76 -3.30 -5.90
N SER A 41 2.37 -4.10 -6.77
CA SER A 41 2.31 -3.88 -8.20
C SER A 41 1.13 -4.69 -8.75
N ASP A 42 0.95 -4.68 -10.07
CA ASP A 42 -0.19 -5.39 -10.67
C ASP A 42 -0.16 -6.89 -10.39
N ASP A 43 1.03 -7.45 -10.22
CA ASP A 43 1.14 -8.90 -10.09
C ASP A 43 2.02 -9.36 -8.93
N ALA A 44 2.45 -8.45 -8.05
CA ALA A 44 3.35 -8.81 -6.97
C ALA A 44 3.21 -7.90 -5.78
N VAL A 45 3.48 -8.44 -4.61
CA VAL A 45 3.62 -7.65 -3.39
C VAL A 45 5.10 -7.28 -3.26
N VAL A 46 5.38 -6.00 -3.24
CA VAL A 46 6.76 -5.48 -3.20
C VAL A 46 7.20 -5.27 -1.76
N ILE A 47 6.31 -4.76 -0.92
CA ILE A 47 6.59 -4.49 0.49
C ILE A 47 5.39 -5.00 1.28
N ASP A 48 5.68 -5.63 2.41
CA ASP A 48 4.65 -6.18 3.29
C ASP A 48 5.14 -6.01 4.71
N GLU A 49 4.56 -5.07 5.45
CA GLU A 49 4.98 -4.76 6.81
C GLU A 49 3.75 -4.71 7.72
N ARG A 50 3.94 -5.07 8.98
CA ARG A 50 2.88 -5.07 9.98
C ARG A 50 3.14 -4.01 11.02
N PHE A 51 2.05 -3.39 11.48
CA PHE A 51 2.12 -2.31 12.44
C PHE A 51 1.05 -2.47 13.50
N GLU A 52 1.41 -2.17 14.75
CA GLU A 52 0.45 -2.13 15.83
C GLU A 52 -0.11 -0.72 16.01
N LEU A 53 0.64 0.29 15.61
CA LEU A 53 0.24 1.69 15.79
C LEU A 53 -0.02 2.34 14.45
N GLN A 54 -1.23 2.84 14.29
CA GLN A 54 -1.64 3.49 13.05
C GLN A 54 -0.75 4.67 12.67
N PRO A 55 -0.35 5.56 13.60
CA PRO A 55 0.50 6.69 13.21
C PRO A 55 1.84 6.25 12.61
N ARG A 56 2.41 5.17 13.11
CA ARG A 56 3.67 4.66 12.55
C ARG A 56 3.48 4.11 11.15
N MET A 57 2.36 3.42 10.93
CA MET A 57 2.04 2.89 9.61
C MET A 57 1.86 4.02 8.60
N LEU A 58 1.13 5.08 8.99
CA LEU A 58 0.90 6.21 8.09
C LEU A 58 2.20 6.94 7.78
N ALA A 59 3.07 7.10 8.78
CA ALA A 59 4.37 7.73 8.56
C ALA A 59 5.23 6.91 7.61
N ARG A 60 5.19 5.58 7.73
CA ARG A 60 5.93 4.71 6.84
C ARG A 60 5.41 4.81 5.41
N ALA A 61 4.09 4.81 5.26
CA ALA A 61 3.47 4.92 3.94
C ALA A 61 3.87 6.22 3.26
N GLN A 62 3.88 7.32 4.02
CA GLN A 62 4.28 8.62 3.47
C GLN A 62 5.75 8.63 3.09
N ALA A 63 6.61 8.05 3.92
CA ALA A 63 8.04 7.99 3.62
C ALA A 63 8.30 7.19 2.35
N LEU A 64 7.59 6.09 2.16
CA LEU A 64 7.72 5.28 0.95
C LEU A 64 7.27 6.07 -0.28
N ARG A 65 6.15 6.77 -0.17
CA ARG A 65 5.64 7.58 -1.27
C ARG A 65 6.67 8.63 -1.69
N GLU A 66 7.23 9.32 -0.72
CA GLU A 66 8.21 10.37 -1.01
C GLU A 66 9.49 9.80 -1.61
N ALA A 67 9.94 8.67 -1.12
CA ALA A 67 11.12 8.03 -1.66
C ALA A 67 10.92 7.61 -3.12
N LEU A 68 9.75 7.07 -3.43
CA LEU A 68 9.44 6.67 -4.80
C LEU A 68 9.29 7.88 -5.71
N LYS A 69 8.67 8.94 -5.22
CA LYS A 69 8.53 10.17 -6.02
C LYS A 69 9.89 10.78 -6.35
N ARG A 70 10.85 10.69 -5.44
CA ARG A 70 12.21 11.16 -5.71
C ARG A 70 12.89 10.33 -6.81
N ARG A 71 12.42 9.11 -7.03
CA ARG A 71 12.96 8.25 -8.10
C ARG A 71 12.22 8.41 -9.41
N GLY A 72 11.21 9.29 -9.46
CA GLY A 72 10.49 9.55 -10.69
C GLY A 72 9.07 9.07 -10.73
N TRP A 73 8.63 8.36 -9.71
CA TRP A 73 7.24 7.92 -9.64
C TRP A 73 6.32 9.12 -9.43
N GLU A 74 5.15 9.07 -10.02
CA GLU A 74 4.19 10.16 -10.00
C GLU A 74 2.86 9.68 -9.48
N ASP A 75 2.12 10.59 -8.83
CA ASP A 75 0.77 10.27 -8.39
C ASP A 75 -0.11 9.96 -9.59
N VAL A 76 -0.93 8.92 -9.46
CA VAL A 76 -1.93 8.62 -10.47
C VAL A 76 -3.02 9.68 -10.36
N PRO A 77 -3.35 10.37 -11.45
CA PRO A 77 -4.40 11.38 -11.38
C PRO A 77 -5.73 10.77 -11.02
N THR A 78 -6.48 11.46 -10.18
CA THR A 78 -7.84 11.07 -9.86
C THR A 78 -8.76 11.63 -10.92
N THR A 79 -9.50 10.75 -11.57
CA THR A 79 -10.45 11.17 -12.60
C THR A 79 -11.84 11.10 -11.99
N ILE A 80 -12.56 12.15 -12.16
CA ILE A 80 -13.91 12.24 -11.63
C ILE A 80 -14.91 12.32 -12.76
#